data_bbb9ed79e93b951323948aaa11921c8b
#
_entry.id   bbb9ed79e93b951323948aaa11921c8b
#
_cell.length_a   1.000
_cell.length_b   1.000
_cell.length_c   1.000
_cell.angle_alpha   90.00
_cell.angle_beta   90.00
_cell.angle_gamma   90.00
#
_symmetry.space_group_name_H-M   'P 1'
#
loop_
_entity.id
_entity.type
_entity.pdbx_description
1 polymer ?
#
loop_
_entity_poly.entity_id
_entity_poly.type
_entity_poly.pdbx_seq_one_letter_code
_entity_poly.pdbx_strand_id
1 'polypeptide(L)'
;MTKKVAIVGAGIVGATAAYQLSKKGIEVTVFDAGVGQATKAAAGIICPWLSQRRNKDWYQLVSHGAAYYPQLMDQLCEDGVSELPYEQVGAYIFKHTEKQLAKVEEMAVERRVDAPMIGEVHALTPEEVARVIPGWSNPDGALYCSGGGRVDGELLVTLLLEQAEKNGARVIREKVALEAVDEEVRVCLGGEVHVFDAVVLSSGAWVKELLEPLEYYVDVRPQKGQLIELTLKTSEDTSKWP
;
A
#
# COMPACT_ATOMS: atom_id res chain seq x y z
N MET A 1 30.25 -6.44 11.64
CA MET A 1 29.84 -7.01 10.33
C MET A 1 28.52 -6.37 9.95
N THR A 2 28.36 -5.95 8.71
CA THR A 2 27.09 -5.42 8.20
C THR A 2 26.09 -6.58 8.11
N LYS A 3 24.87 -6.39 8.62
CA LYS A 3 23.83 -7.40 8.51
C LYS A 3 23.36 -7.56 7.08
N LYS A 4 23.12 -8.79 6.65
CA LYS A 4 22.60 -9.15 5.34
C LYS A 4 21.15 -9.58 5.46
N VAL A 5 20.26 -8.92 4.73
CA VAL A 5 18.82 -9.19 4.75
C VAL A 5 18.32 -9.54 3.36
N ALA A 6 17.63 -10.68 3.25
CA ALA A 6 16.86 -11.03 2.08
C ALA A 6 15.42 -10.52 2.21
N ILE A 7 14.85 -10.00 1.13
CA ILE A 7 13.45 -9.63 1.04
C ILE A 7 12.83 -10.43 -0.11
N VAL A 8 11.82 -11.24 0.18
CA VAL A 8 11.13 -12.04 -0.83
C VAL A 8 9.78 -11.40 -1.15
N GLY A 9 9.66 -10.83 -2.34
CA GLY A 9 8.53 -10.05 -2.83
C GLY A 9 8.81 -8.55 -2.84
N ALA A 10 8.66 -7.90 -3.99
CA ALA A 10 8.86 -6.47 -4.22
C ALA A 10 7.54 -5.71 -4.44
N GLY A 11 6.46 -6.10 -3.78
CA GLY A 11 5.28 -5.26 -3.61
C GLY A 11 5.56 -4.09 -2.67
N ILE A 12 4.53 -3.29 -2.34
CA ILE A 12 4.71 -2.11 -1.48
C ILE A 12 5.40 -2.40 -0.15
N VAL A 13 5.12 -3.55 0.47
CA VAL A 13 5.74 -3.94 1.75
C VAL A 13 7.23 -4.19 1.58
N GLY A 14 7.60 -5.01 0.59
CA GLY A 14 9.01 -5.36 0.34
C GLY A 14 9.83 -4.20 -0.17
N ALA A 15 9.28 -3.39 -1.09
CA ALA A 15 9.96 -2.20 -1.60
C ALA A 15 10.21 -1.17 -0.50
N THR A 16 9.20 -0.92 0.38
CA THR A 16 9.38 -0.03 1.53
C THR A 16 10.43 -0.56 2.50
N ALA A 17 10.40 -1.87 2.80
CA ALA A 17 11.40 -2.50 3.65
C ALA A 17 12.82 -2.38 3.04
N ALA A 18 12.96 -2.64 1.74
CA ALA A 18 14.22 -2.52 1.03
C ALA A 18 14.79 -1.10 1.12
N TYR A 19 13.96 -0.10 0.84
CA TYR A 19 14.33 1.31 0.94
C TYR A 19 14.78 1.69 2.36
N GLN A 20 13.98 1.36 3.36
CA GLN A 20 14.28 1.75 4.75
C GLN A 20 15.50 1.02 5.33
N LEU A 21 15.70 -0.25 4.98
CA LEU A 21 16.84 -1.03 5.47
C LEU A 21 18.15 -0.61 4.78
N SER A 22 18.13 -0.40 3.46
CA SER A 22 19.30 0.07 2.72
C SER A 22 19.73 1.46 3.16
N LYS A 23 18.78 2.37 3.41
CA LYS A 23 19.05 3.72 3.95
C LYS A 23 19.75 3.68 5.33
N LYS A 24 19.57 2.58 6.09
CA LYS A 24 20.27 2.33 7.36
C LYS A 24 21.61 1.62 7.20
N GLY A 25 22.10 1.44 5.98
CA GLY A 25 23.38 0.78 5.69
C GLY A 25 23.35 -0.74 5.83
N ILE A 26 22.17 -1.37 5.83
CA ILE A 26 22.01 -2.82 5.82
C ILE A 26 22.19 -3.35 4.39
N GLU A 27 22.94 -4.43 4.21
CA GLU A 27 23.09 -5.10 2.92
C GLU A 27 21.79 -5.83 2.57
N VAL A 28 21.03 -5.29 1.60
CA VAL A 28 19.71 -5.82 1.22
C VAL A 28 19.78 -6.49 -0.13
N THR A 29 19.17 -7.68 -0.24
CA THR A 29 18.89 -8.33 -1.53
C THR A 29 17.38 -8.61 -1.61
N VAL A 30 16.74 -8.07 -2.65
CA VAL A 30 15.32 -8.26 -2.93
C VAL A 30 15.17 -9.30 -4.03
N PHE A 31 14.29 -10.28 -3.84
CA PHE A 31 13.94 -11.29 -4.82
C PHE A 31 12.46 -11.16 -5.18
N ASP A 32 12.14 -10.99 -6.46
CA ASP A 32 10.77 -10.88 -6.95
C ASP A 32 10.61 -11.48 -8.34
N ALA A 33 9.71 -12.43 -8.49
CA ALA A 33 9.42 -13.07 -9.77
C ALA A 33 8.62 -12.21 -10.76
N GLY A 34 8.14 -11.05 -10.34
CA GLY A 34 7.32 -10.15 -11.16
C GLY A 34 5.89 -10.64 -11.40
N VAL A 35 5.43 -11.66 -10.65
CA VAL A 35 4.11 -12.27 -10.84
C VAL A 35 3.15 -11.85 -9.72
N GLY A 36 1.88 -11.58 -10.07
CA GLY A 36 0.82 -11.31 -9.10
C GLY A 36 1.00 -10.02 -8.31
N GLN A 37 1.48 -8.97 -8.94
CA GLN A 37 1.82 -7.68 -8.33
C GLN A 37 0.57 -6.87 -8.00
N ALA A 38 -0.10 -7.20 -6.88
CA ALA A 38 -1.33 -6.56 -6.44
C ALA A 38 -1.18 -5.03 -6.25
N THR A 39 -0.03 -4.56 -5.79
CA THR A 39 0.23 -3.13 -5.59
C THR A 39 0.13 -2.33 -6.89
N LYS A 40 0.69 -2.87 -7.98
CA LYS A 40 0.65 -2.20 -9.29
C LYS A 40 -0.74 -2.14 -9.91
N ALA A 41 -1.59 -3.12 -9.56
CA ALA A 41 -2.95 -3.21 -10.06
C ALA A 41 -4.00 -2.62 -9.10
N ALA A 42 -3.57 -2.00 -8.01
CA ALA A 42 -4.48 -1.43 -7.02
C ALA A 42 -5.04 -0.07 -7.47
N ALA A 43 -6.26 0.26 -7.02
CA ALA A 43 -6.87 1.57 -7.28
C ALA A 43 -6.15 2.74 -6.58
N GLY A 44 -5.24 2.45 -5.67
CA GLY A 44 -4.43 3.45 -4.99
C GLY A 44 -5.16 4.31 -3.95
N ILE A 45 -6.37 3.96 -3.55
CA ILE A 45 -7.14 4.74 -2.57
C ILE A 45 -6.58 4.52 -1.16
N ILE A 46 -6.17 5.60 -0.51
CA ILE A 46 -5.65 5.61 0.87
C ILE A 46 -6.64 6.36 1.76
N CYS A 47 -7.63 5.63 2.28
CA CYS A 47 -8.59 6.15 3.25
C CYS A 47 -9.13 5.04 4.17
N PRO A 48 -8.29 4.46 5.06
CA PRO A 48 -8.71 3.37 5.93
C PRO A 48 -9.76 3.81 6.96
N TRP A 49 -9.80 5.08 7.27
CA TRP A 49 -10.62 5.64 8.35
C TRP A 49 -12.13 5.51 8.12
N LEU A 50 -12.57 5.48 6.85
CA LEU A 50 -13.96 5.28 6.47
C LEU A 50 -14.34 3.79 6.34
N SER A 51 -13.41 2.88 6.57
CA SER A 51 -13.64 1.44 6.48
C SER A 51 -14.55 0.95 7.62
N GLN A 52 -15.58 0.16 7.28
CA GLN A 52 -16.49 -0.46 8.24
C GLN A 52 -16.05 -1.87 8.70
N ARG A 53 -14.80 -2.26 8.43
CA ARG A 53 -14.24 -3.53 8.94
C ARG A 53 -14.15 -3.49 10.46
N ARG A 54 -14.52 -4.61 11.10
CA ARG A 54 -14.60 -4.71 12.57
C ARG A 54 -13.30 -5.15 13.24
N ASN A 55 -12.33 -5.66 12.49
CA ASN A 55 -11.05 -6.10 13.03
C ASN A 55 -10.23 -4.87 13.45
N LYS A 56 -9.99 -4.74 14.77
CA LYS A 56 -9.28 -3.58 15.35
C LYS A 56 -7.78 -3.60 15.02
N ASP A 57 -7.16 -4.77 15.05
CA ASP A 57 -5.72 -4.90 14.77
C ASP A 57 -5.43 -4.54 13.31
N TRP A 58 -6.30 -5.01 12.40
CA TRP A 58 -6.25 -4.60 11.00
C TRP A 58 -6.39 -3.07 10.86
N TYR A 59 -7.36 -2.47 11.57
CA TYR A 59 -7.58 -1.02 11.50
C TYR A 59 -6.36 -0.23 12.00
N GLN A 60 -5.76 -0.64 13.12
CA GLN A 60 -4.55 0.00 13.64
C GLN A 60 -3.42 -0.05 12.61
N LEU A 61 -3.17 -1.23 12.02
CA LEU A 61 -2.11 -1.42 11.02
C LEU A 61 -2.31 -0.50 9.82
N VAL A 62 -3.52 -0.48 9.22
CA VAL A 62 -3.77 0.33 8.02
C VAL A 62 -3.85 1.83 8.31
N SER A 63 -4.30 2.24 9.50
CA SER A 63 -4.31 3.63 9.94
C SER A 63 -2.88 4.16 10.11
N HIS A 64 -2.00 3.40 10.76
CA HIS A 64 -0.57 3.75 10.85
C HIS A 64 0.10 3.77 9.49
N GLY A 65 -0.23 2.82 8.60
CA GLY A 65 0.27 2.82 7.23
C GLY A 65 -0.15 4.07 6.46
N ALA A 66 -1.41 4.51 6.57
CA ALA A 66 -1.88 5.73 5.94
C ALA A 66 -1.20 6.99 6.53
N ALA A 67 -0.99 7.01 7.85
CA ALA A 67 -0.29 8.10 8.54
C ALA A 67 1.19 8.22 8.13
N TYR A 68 1.78 7.15 7.64
CA TYR A 68 3.18 7.11 7.22
C TYR A 68 3.43 7.73 5.82
N TYR A 69 2.42 7.81 4.95
CA TYR A 69 2.61 8.29 3.57
C TYR A 69 3.25 9.68 3.47
N PRO A 70 2.80 10.72 4.22
CA PRO A 70 3.46 12.04 4.16
C PRO A 70 4.95 11.97 4.50
N GLN A 71 5.31 11.25 5.57
CA GLN A 71 6.70 11.08 5.97
C GLN A 71 7.52 10.34 4.90
N LEU A 72 6.93 9.33 4.24
CA LEU A 72 7.58 8.61 3.15
C LEU A 72 7.83 9.53 1.94
N MET A 73 6.86 10.39 1.63
CA MET A 73 7.02 11.38 0.54
C MET A 73 8.12 12.39 0.85
N ASP A 74 8.16 12.90 2.09
CA ASP A 74 9.25 13.79 2.52
C ASP A 74 10.62 13.13 2.34
N GLN A 75 10.76 11.86 2.76
CA GLN A 75 11.99 11.11 2.60
C GLN A 75 12.40 10.90 1.14
N LEU A 76 11.44 10.61 0.25
CA LEU A 76 11.71 10.49 -1.18
C LEU A 76 12.12 11.83 -1.79
N CYS A 77 11.49 12.93 -1.37
CA CYS A 77 11.86 14.28 -1.80
C CYS A 77 13.29 14.63 -1.35
N GLU A 78 13.66 14.33 -0.11
CA GLU A 78 15.03 14.50 0.41
C GLU A 78 16.05 13.68 -0.40
N ASP A 79 15.68 12.51 -0.89
CA ASP A 79 16.50 11.65 -1.74
C ASP A 79 16.51 12.10 -3.22
N GLY A 80 15.89 13.25 -3.55
CA GLY A 80 15.91 13.89 -4.87
C GLY A 80 14.81 13.41 -5.84
N VAL A 81 13.76 12.77 -5.34
CA VAL A 81 12.58 12.43 -6.16
C VAL A 81 11.72 13.67 -6.31
N SER A 82 11.47 14.11 -7.55
CA SER A 82 10.67 15.31 -7.86
C SER A 82 9.21 15.01 -8.17
N GLU A 83 8.90 13.82 -8.69
CA GLU A 83 7.54 13.38 -9.01
C GLU A 83 7.09 12.39 -7.95
N LEU A 84 6.31 12.87 -7.00
CA LEU A 84 5.85 12.05 -5.88
C LEU A 84 4.57 11.29 -6.26
N PRO A 85 4.51 9.97 -5.94
CA PRO A 85 3.41 9.11 -6.36
C PRO A 85 2.16 9.19 -5.46
N TYR A 86 2.17 10.01 -4.42
CA TYR A 86 1.07 10.17 -3.46
C TYR A 86 0.61 11.61 -3.37
N GLU A 87 -0.71 11.79 -3.36
CA GLU A 87 -1.36 13.08 -3.12
C GLU A 87 -2.51 12.93 -2.14
N GLN A 88 -2.61 13.85 -1.18
CA GLN A 88 -3.76 13.95 -0.29
C GLN A 88 -4.84 14.81 -0.97
N VAL A 89 -5.77 14.16 -1.64
CA VAL A 89 -6.87 14.79 -2.41
C VAL A 89 -8.23 14.66 -1.75
N GLY A 90 -8.28 13.99 -0.59
CA GLY A 90 -9.51 13.59 0.07
C GLY A 90 -10.01 12.23 -0.42
N ALA A 91 -11.15 11.81 0.10
CA ALA A 91 -11.86 10.62 -0.34
C ALA A 91 -13.36 10.76 -0.11
N TYR A 92 -14.15 10.12 -0.98
CA TYR A 92 -15.60 10.03 -0.81
C TYR A 92 -16.01 8.59 -0.52
N ILE A 93 -16.97 8.43 0.40
CA ILE A 93 -17.70 7.17 0.55
C ILE A 93 -19.19 7.42 0.27
N PHE A 94 -19.74 6.69 -0.70
CA PHE A 94 -21.14 6.80 -1.09
C PHE A 94 -22.03 5.85 -0.29
N LYS A 95 -23.21 6.34 0.09
CA LYS A 95 -24.23 5.53 0.77
C LYS A 95 -25.62 5.88 0.26
N HIS A 96 -26.48 4.87 0.14
CA HIS A 96 -27.83 5.00 -0.36
C HIS A 96 -28.80 5.72 0.60
N THR A 97 -28.45 5.86 1.87
CA THR A 97 -29.33 6.47 2.87
C THR A 97 -28.56 7.39 3.81
N GLU A 98 -29.23 8.47 4.25
CA GLU A 98 -28.69 9.39 5.26
C GLU A 98 -28.29 8.68 6.56
N LYS A 99 -29.07 7.67 6.98
CA LYS A 99 -28.75 6.86 8.17
C LYS A 99 -27.43 6.11 8.03
N GLN A 100 -27.10 5.63 6.82
CA GLN A 100 -25.82 4.96 6.56
C GLN A 100 -24.67 5.99 6.53
N LEU A 101 -24.89 7.17 5.97
CA LEU A 101 -23.91 8.26 5.99
C LEU A 101 -23.62 8.70 7.42
N ALA A 102 -24.66 9.01 8.21
CA ALA A 102 -24.52 9.43 9.59
C ALA A 102 -23.72 8.43 10.45
N LYS A 103 -23.95 7.13 10.22
CA LYS A 103 -23.19 6.08 10.92
C LYS A 103 -21.71 6.08 10.57
N VAL A 104 -21.35 6.34 9.31
CA VAL A 104 -19.94 6.40 8.89
C VAL A 104 -19.29 7.69 9.40
N GLU A 105 -20.04 8.80 9.41
CA GLU A 105 -19.59 10.08 9.94
C GLU A 105 -19.29 9.98 11.44
N GLU A 106 -20.22 9.44 12.24
CA GLU A 106 -20.02 9.20 13.67
C GLU A 106 -18.74 8.39 13.93
N MET A 107 -18.57 7.27 13.19
CA MET A 107 -17.38 6.44 13.28
C MET A 107 -16.10 7.20 12.90
N ALA A 108 -16.14 8.04 11.88
CA ALA A 108 -14.98 8.84 11.46
C ALA A 108 -14.61 9.91 12.48
N VAL A 109 -15.61 10.57 13.08
CA VAL A 109 -15.43 11.55 14.14
C VAL A 109 -14.82 10.91 15.41
N GLU A 110 -15.30 9.73 15.81
CA GLU A 110 -14.71 8.97 16.91
C GLU A 110 -13.25 8.63 16.65
N ARG A 111 -12.95 8.09 15.47
CA ARG A 111 -11.59 7.70 15.07
C ARG A 111 -10.61 8.87 14.96
N ARG A 112 -11.13 10.07 14.67
CA ARG A 112 -10.30 11.27 14.53
C ARG A 112 -9.58 11.65 15.83
N VAL A 113 -10.09 11.23 16.99
CA VAL A 113 -9.44 11.45 18.30
C VAL A 113 -8.04 10.82 18.31
N ASP A 114 -7.91 9.60 17.79
CA ASP A 114 -6.64 8.85 17.75
C ASP A 114 -5.92 8.98 16.40
N ALA A 115 -6.62 9.44 15.36
CA ALA A 115 -6.11 9.61 14.01
C ALA A 115 -6.46 11.00 13.45
N PRO A 116 -5.81 12.09 13.93
CA PRO A 116 -6.11 13.46 13.49
C PRO A 116 -5.90 13.69 11.99
N MET A 117 -5.18 12.81 11.32
CA MET A 117 -4.98 12.82 9.87
C MET A 117 -6.26 12.58 9.07
N ILE A 118 -7.33 12.11 9.69
CA ILE A 118 -8.66 12.05 9.05
C ILE A 118 -9.05 13.43 8.52
N GLY A 119 -8.65 14.49 9.22
CA GLY A 119 -8.95 15.87 8.84
C GLY A 119 -10.42 16.21 8.97
N GLU A 120 -10.95 16.97 8.00
CA GLU A 120 -12.36 17.35 7.97
C GLU A 120 -13.21 16.19 7.44
N VAL A 121 -14.36 16.00 8.07
CA VAL A 121 -15.36 15.00 7.67
C VAL A 121 -16.70 15.70 7.59
N HIS A 122 -17.38 15.61 6.45
CA HIS A 122 -18.73 16.16 6.29
C HIS A 122 -19.53 15.40 5.24
N ALA A 123 -20.84 15.31 5.48
CA ALA A 123 -21.76 14.72 4.53
C ALA A 123 -22.10 15.71 3.41
N LEU A 124 -22.24 15.18 2.20
CA LEU A 124 -22.67 15.89 1.00
C LEU A 124 -23.98 15.31 0.49
N THR A 125 -24.91 16.19 0.12
CA THR A 125 -26.12 15.79 -0.62
C THR A 125 -25.78 15.35 -2.03
N PRO A 126 -26.69 14.63 -2.74
CA PRO A 126 -26.48 14.28 -4.16
C PRO A 126 -26.20 15.49 -5.06
N GLU A 127 -26.86 16.64 -4.77
CA GLU A 127 -26.66 17.88 -5.53
C GLU A 127 -25.27 18.49 -5.29
N GLU A 128 -24.76 18.39 -4.07
CA GLU A 128 -23.40 18.84 -3.74
C GLU A 128 -22.35 17.92 -4.37
N VAL A 129 -22.58 16.60 -4.35
CA VAL A 129 -21.71 15.64 -5.05
C VAL A 129 -21.65 15.94 -6.55
N ALA A 130 -22.80 16.21 -7.18
CA ALA A 130 -22.86 16.54 -8.62
C ALA A 130 -22.11 17.84 -8.99
N ARG A 131 -21.90 18.76 -8.02
CA ARG A 131 -21.09 19.96 -8.24
C ARG A 131 -19.59 19.70 -8.16
N VAL A 132 -19.17 18.71 -7.37
CA VAL A 132 -17.73 18.40 -7.18
C VAL A 132 -17.26 17.25 -8.06
N ILE A 133 -18.17 16.41 -8.54
CA ILE A 133 -17.88 15.33 -9.50
C ILE A 133 -18.74 15.55 -10.75
N PRO A 134 -18.23 16.20 -11.78
CA PRO A 134 -18.96 16.48 -13.00
C PRO A 134 -19.49 15.21 -13.66
N GLY A 135 -20.75 15.28 -14.12
CA GLY A 135 -21.42 14.13 -14.72
C GLY A 135 -21.96 13.09 -13.70
N TRP A 136 -21.81 13.36 -12.41
CA TRP A 136 -22.42 12.51 -11.38
C TRP A 136 -23.95 12.59 -11.45
N SER A 137 -24.58 11.43 -11.66
CA SER A 137 -26.05 11.33 -11.79
C SER A 137 -26.68 10.35 -10.82
N ASN A 138 -25.87 9.79 -9.91
CA ASN A 138 -26.36 8.85 -8.90
C ASN A 138 -27.09 9.65 -7.78
N PRO A 139 -28.26 9.18 -7.29
CA PRO A 139 -28.99 9.82 -6.20
C PRO A 139 -28.34 9.64 -4.80
N ASP A 140 -27.23 8.93 -4.70
CA ASP A 140 -26.55 8.72 -3.43
C ASP A 140 -25.84 9.96 -2.93
N GLY A 141 -25.95 10.24 -1.64
CA GLY A 141 -25.09 11.18 -0.94
C GLY A 141 -23.72 10.60 -0.65
N ALA A 142 -22.76 11.44 -0.29
CA ALA A 142 -21.42 11.04 0.05
C ALA A 142 -20.98 11.59 1.42
N LEU A 143 -20.05 10.89 2.07
CA LEU A 143 -19.24 11.45 3.14
C LEU A 143 -17.86 11.76 2.58
N TYR A 144 -17.43 12.99 2.70
CA TYR A 144 -16.09 13.46 2.36
C TYR A 144 -15.15 13.34 3.57
N CYS A 145 -13.91 12.97 3.33
CA CYS A 145 -12.83 12.92 4.29
C CYS A 145 -11.59 13.57 3.70
N SER A 146 -11.17 14.72 4.22
CA SER A 146 -10.07 15.49 3.65
C SER A 146 -8.70 14.82 3.80
N GLY A 147 -8.55 13.95 4.79
CA GLY A 147 -7.32 13.17 4.99
C GLY A 147 -7.11 12.03 4.01
N GLY A 148 -8.12 11.69 3.21
CA GLY A 148 -7.98 10.68 2.17
C GLY A 148 -6.94 11.08 1.12
N GLY A 149 -6.35 10.09 0.48
CA GLY A 149 -5.35 10.31 -0.57
C GLY A 149 -5.38 9.24 -1.62
N ARG A 150 -4.64 9.48 -2.67
CA ARG A 150 -4.40 8.50 -3.74
C ARG A 150 -2.90 8.26 -3.91
N VAL A 151 -2.57 7.08 -4.36
CA VAL A 151 -1.18 6.69 -4.65
C VAL A 151 -1.12 5.94 -5.97
N ASP A 152 -0.17 6.28 -6.82
CA ASP A 152 0.25 5.41 -7.91
C ASP A 152 1.14 4.31 -7.32
N GLY A 153 0.58 3.12 -7.18
CA GLY A 153 1.27 1.99 -6.54
C GLY A 153 2.43 1.46 -7.38
N GLU A 154 2.37 1.54 -8.71
CA GLU A 154 3.45 1.11 -9.60
C GLU A 154 4.62 2.07 -9.53
N LEU A 155 4.35 3.37 -9.63
CA LEU A 155 5.37 4.41 -9.52
C LEU A 155 6.02 4.39 -8.14
N LEU A 156 5.23 4.27 -7.06
CA LEU A 156 5.78 4.20 -5.71
C LEU A 156 6.74 3.03 -5.52
N VAL A 157 6.35 1.82 -5.94
CA VAL A 157 7.22 0.64 -5.84
C VAL A 157 8.50 0.83 -6.64
N THR A 158 8.40 1.36 -7.86
CA THR A 158 9.54 1.64 -8.73
C THR A 158 10.52 2.59 -8.06
N LEU A 159 10.04 3.74 -7.58
CA LEU A 159 10.87 4.74 -6.91
C LEU A 159 11.55 4.21 -5.64
N LEU A 160 10.81 3.45 -4.81
CA LEU A 160 11.38 2.86 -3.59
C LEU A 160 12.50 1.87 -3.89
N LEU A 161 12.34 1.04 -4.92
CA LEU A 161 13.39 0.10 -5.33
C LEU A 161 14.59 0.81 -5.94
N GLU A 162 14.37 1.83 -6.78
CA GLU A 162 15.46 2.64 -7.33
C GLU A 162 16.28 3.35 -6.25
N GLN A 163 15.61 3.92 -5.23
CA GLN A 163 16.32 4.53 -4.11
C GLN A 163 17.04 3.48 -3.25
N ALA A 164 16.44 2.29 -3.06
CA ALA A 164 17.11 1.18 -2.38
C ALA A 164 18.39 0.75 -3.14
N GLU A 165 18.35 0.64 -4.47
CA GLU A 165 19.50 0.30 -5.30
C GLU A 165 20.60 1.39 -5.24
N LYS A 166 20.22 2.67 -5.24
CA LYS A 166 21.17 3.78 -5.02
C LYS A 166 21.88 3.70 -3.65
N ASN A 167 21.17 3.15 -2.65
CA ASN A 167 21.72 2.87 -1.32
C ASN A 167 22.48 1.52 -1.23
N GLY A 168 22.69 0.83 -2.35
CA GLY A 168 23.47 -0.41 -2.43
C GLY A 168 22.65 -1.71 -2.30
N ALA A 169 21.33 -1.66 -2.30
CA ALA A 169 20.51 -2.87 -2.39
C ALA A 169 20.63 -3.52 -3.78
N ARG A 170 20.42 -4.82 -3.83
CA ARG A 170 20.35 -5.59 -5.10
C ARG A 170 18.93 -6.09 -5.32
N VAL A 171 18.40 -5.89 -6.51
CA VAL A 171 17.09 -6.40 -6.91
C VAL A 171 17.27 -7.51 -7.96
N ILE A 172 16.85 -8.72 -7.61
CA ILE A 172 16.95 -9.91 -8.45
C ILE A 172 15.53 -10.31 -8.87
N ARG A 173 15.28 -10.27 -10.20
CA ARG A 173 13.96 -10.56 -10.76
C ARG A 173 13.80 -12.05 -11.06
N GLU A 174 13.87 -12.86 -10.01
CA GLU A 174 13.77 -14.30 -10.09
C GLU A 174 12.96 -14.87 -8.92
N LYS A 175 12.33 -16.03 -9.16
CA LYS A 175 11.64 -16.78 -8.12
C LYS A 175 12.66 -17.52 -7.27
N VAL A 176 12.48 -17.45 -5.94
CA VAL A 176 13.29 -18.20 -4.98
C VAL A 176 12.44 -19.22 -4.22
N ALA A 177 13.10 -20.22 -3.69
CA ALA A 177 12.55 -21.11 -2.66
C ALA A 177 13.24 -20.85 -1.31
N LEU A 178 12.65 -21.34 -0.25
CA LEU A 178 13.22 -21.29 1.09
C LEU A 178 13.50 -22.70 1.59
N GLU A 179 14.60 -22.85 2.32
CA GLU A 179 14.95 -24.08 3.01
C GLU A 179 15.29 -23.75 4.47
N ALA A 180 14.89 -24.61 5.39
CA ALA A 180 15.31 -24.56 6.79
C ALA A 180 16.35 -25.65 7.05
N VAL A 181 17.52 -25.25 7.54
CA VAL A 181 18.59 -26.16 7.91
C VAL A 181 19.17 -25.72 9.25
N ASP A 182 19.13 -26.56 10.26
CA ASP A 182 19.70 -26.28 11.59
C ASP A 182 19.25 -24.91 12.18
N GLU A 183 17.95 -24.64 12.17
CA GLU A 183 17.33 -23.39 12.65
C GLU A 183 17.65 -22.14 11.78
N GLU A 184 18.39 -22.27 10.68
CA GLU A 184 18.64 -21.19 9.73
C GLU A 184 17.69 -21.28 8.53
N VAL A 185 17.16 -20.12 8.09
CA VAL A 185 16.41 -20.01 6.85
C VAL A 185 17.35 -19.59 5.73
N ARG A 186 17.39 -20.38 4.67
CA ARG A 186 18.22 -20.16 3.48
C ARG A 186 17.37 -19.83 2.27
N VAL A 187 17.87 -18.95 1.41
CA VAL A 187 17.24 -18.57 0.16
C VAL A 187 17.89 -19.33 -0.99
N CYS A 188 17.10 -20.12 -1.72
CA CYS A 188 17.58 -20.94 -2.84
C CYS A 188 17.19 -20.28 -4.16
N LEU A 189 18.19 -19.92 -4.96
CA LEU A 189 18.06 -19.30 -6.27
C LEU A 189 18.76 -20.18 -7.33
N GLY A 190 18.01 -20.71 -8.30
CA GLY A 190 18.59 -21.49 -9.40
C GLY A 190 19.41 -22.73 -8.98
N GLY A 191 19.16 -23.27 -7.76
CA GLY A 191 19.90 -24.36 -7.15
C GLY A 191 21.10 -23.93 -6.29
N GLU A 192 21.42 -22.64 -6.26
CA GLU A 192 22.43 -22.08 -5.35
C GLU A 192 21.79 -21.62 -4.04
N VAL A 193 22.50 -21.85 -2.94
CA VAL A 193 22.04 -21.50 -1.59
C VAL A 193 22.71 -20.20 -1.13
N HIS A 194 21.90 -19.26 -0.72
CA HIS A 194 22.32 -17.97 -0.18
C HIS A 194 21.92 -17.84 1.29
N VAL A 195 22.87 -17.46 2.15
CA VAL A 195 22.68 -17.29 3.58
C VAL A 195 22.56 -15.81 3.92
N PHE A 196 21.56 -15.47 4.73
CA PHE A 196 21.28 -14.13 5.24
C PHE A 196 21.09 -14.16 6.74
N ASP A 197 21.34 -13.04 7.41
CA ASP A 197 21.08 -12.89 8.85
C ASP A 197 19.57 -12.81 9.17
N ALA A 198 18.76 -12.41 8.17
CA ALA A 198 17.29 -12.39 8.27
C ALA A 198 16.64 -12.46 6.89
N VAL A 199 15.43 -13.03 6.84
CA VAL A 199 14.59 -13.08 5.65
C VAL A 199 13.25 -12.40 5.95
N VAL A 200 12.89 -11.40 5.14
CA VAL A 200 11.60 -10.71 5.18
C VAL A 200 10.69 -11.29 4.10
N LEU A 201 9.57 -11.89 4.51
CA LEU A 201 8.58 -12.42 3.57
C LEU A 201 7.51 -11.37 3.29
N SER A 202 7.51 -10.83 2.09
CA SER A 202 6.59 -9.81 1.60
C SER A 202 5.92 -10.20 0.27
N SER A 203 5.82 -11.50 0.03
CA SER A 203 5.31 -12.11 -1.20
C SER A 203 3.78 -12.11 -1.34
N GLY A 204 3.07 -11.34 -0.48
CA GLY A 204 1.62 -11.16 -0.55
C GLY A 204 0.86 -12.49 -0.52
N ALA A 205 0.01 -12.74 -1.50
CA ALA A 205 -0.79 -13.96 -1.58
C ALA A 205 0.01 -15.25 -1.81
N TRP A 206 1.29 -15.12 -2.18
CA TRP A 206 2.18 -16.25 -2.49
C TRP A 206 2.99 -16.73 -1.27
N VAL A 207 2.82 -16.09 -0.10
CA VAL A 207 3.55 -16.42 1.13
C VAL A 207 3.32 -17.87 1.57
N LYS A 208 2.13 -18.43 1.32
CA LYS A 208 1.82 -19.83 1.63
C LYS A 208 2.75 -20.79 0.91
N GLU A 209 2.98 -20.59 -0.40
CA GLU A 209 3.85 -21.44 -1.21
C GLU A 209 5.31 -21.43 -0.73
N LEU A 210 5.76 -20.30 -0.17
CA LEU A 210 7.12 -20.14 0.37
C LEU A 210 7.27 -20.82 1.73
N LEU A 211 6.22 -20.84 2.56
CA LEU A 211 6.27 -21.35 3.91
C LEU A 211 5.93 -22.84 4.02
N GLU A 212 5.16 -23.38 3.08
CA GLU A 212 4.74 -24.79 3.08
C GLU A 212 5.92 -25.78 3.10
N PRO A 213 7.03 -25.59 2.36
CA PRO A 213 8.23 -26.45 2.45
C PRO A 213 8.94 -26.38 3.81
N LEU A 214 8.69 -25.33 4.58
CA LEU A 214 9.24 -25.13 5.93
C LEU A 214 8.29 -25.63 7.03
N GLU A 215 7.21 -26.33 6.66
CA GLU A 215 6.18 -26.85 7.56
C GLU A 215 5.41 -25.75 8.34
N TYR A 216 5.46 -24.48 7.86
CA TYR A 216 4.64 -23.40 8.43
C TYR A 216 3.34 -23.25 7.65
N TYR A 217 2.23 -23.33 8.36
CA TYR A 217 0.91 -23.13 7.79
C TYR A 217 0.43 -21.70 8.01
N VAL A 218 0.02 -21.03 6.92
CA VAL A 218 -0.62 -19.71 6.93
C VAL A 218 -1.89 -19.74 6.09
N ASP A 219 -3.02 -19.25 6.63
CA ASP A 219 -4.29 -19.17 5.90
C ASP A 219 -4.36 -17.84 5.11
N VAL A 220 -3.49 -17.73 4.11
CA VAL A 220 -3.50 -16.62 3.15
C VAL A 220 -3.93 -17.17 1.79
N ARG A 221 -4.93 -16.51 1.17
CA ARG A 221 -5.49 -16.91 -0.12
C ARG A 221 -5.53 -15.70 -1.06
N PRO A 222 -5.19 -15.87 -2.35
CA PRO A 222 -5.36 -14.82 -3.32
C PRO A 222 -6.86 -14.50 -3.50
N GLN A 223 -7.19 -13.22 -3.51
CA GLN A 223 -8.51 -12.73 -3.88
C GLN A 223 -8.38 -11.93 -5.17
N LYS A 224 -9.08 -12.38 -6.23
CA LYS A 224 -9.10 -11.66 -7.49
C LYS A 224 -9.87 -10.35 -7.35
N GLY A 225 -9.21 -9.23 -7.68
CA GLY A 225 -9.82 -7.94 -7.93
C GLY A 225 -9.73 -7.59 -9.42
N GLN A 226 -10.59 -6.70 -9.87
CA GLN A 226 -10.54 -6.14 -11.23
C GLN A 226 -10.69 -4.62 -11.13
N LEU A 227 -9.84 -3.91 -11.84
CA LEU A 227 -9.88 -2.47 -12.01
C LEU A 227 -10.14 -2.18 -13.49
N ILE A 228 -10.99 -1.21 -13.76
CA ILE A 228 -11.21 -0.68 -15.11
C ILE A 228 -10.70 0.74 -15.12
N GLU A 229 -9.74 1.00 -15.95
CA GLU A 229 -9.23 2.35 -16.20
C GLU A 229 -10.06 2.99 -17.31
N LEU A 230 -10.51 4.22 -17.08
CA LEU A 230 -11.32 4.98 -18.03
C LEU A 230 -10.66 6.30 -18.33
N THR A 231 -10.52 6.60 -19.63
CA THR A 231 -10.13 7.93 -20.08
C THR A 231 -11.38 8.78 -20.28
N LEU A 232 -11.55 9.80 -19.45
CA LEU A 232 -12.68 10.73 -19.57
C LEU A 232 -12.41 11.77 -20.67
N LYS A 233 -13.40 11.98 -21.55
CA LYS A 233 -13.39 13.09 -22.51
C LYS A 233 -14.02 14.31 -21.85
N THR A 234 -13.25 15.02 -21.05
CA THR A 234 -13.68 16.24 -20.36
C THR A 234 -12.65 17.35 -20.58
N SER A 235 -13.11 18.60 -20.55
CA SER A 235 -12.23 19.77 -20.48
C SER A 235 -11.90 20.18 -19.05
N GLU A 236 -12.44 19.46 -18.05
CA GLU A 236 -12.25 19.79 -16.66
C GLU A 236 -10.94 19.17 -16.12
N ASP A 237 -10.30 19.88 -15.22
CA ASP A 237 -9.14 19.38 -14.52
C ASP A 237 -9.56 18.34 -13.47
N THR A 238 -9.30 17.07 -13.76
CA THR A 238 -9.58 15.94 -12.88
C THR A 238 -8.40 15.60 -11.96
N SER A 239 -7.30 16.34 -12.03
CA SER A 239 -6.07 16.05 -11.28
C SER A 239 -6.26 16.11 -9.77
N LYS A 240 -7.25 16.88 -9.30
CA LYS A 240 -7.59 17.04 -7.87
C LYS A 240 -8.80 16.23 -7.42
N TRP A 241 -9.33 15.39 -8.28
CA TRP A 241 -10.41 14.49 -7.85
C TRP A 241 -9.89 13.44 -6.88
N PRO A 242 -10.66 13.16 -5.83
CA PRO A 242 -10.34 12.10 -4.87
C PRO A 242 -10.35 10.70 -5.47
#